data_2ebc34d1059b0ee44453da08f5672b5a
#
_entry.id   2ebc34d1059b0ee44453da08f5672b5a
#
_cell.length_a   1.000
_cell.length_b   1.000
_cell.length_c   1.000
_cell.angle_alpha   90.00
_cell.angle_beta   90.00
_cell.angle_gamma   90.00
#
_symmetry.space_group_name_H-M   'P 1'
#
loop_
_entity.id
_entity.type
_entity.pdbx_description
1 polymer ?
#
loop_
_entity_poly.entity_id
_entity_poly.type
_entity_poly.pdbx_seq_one_letter_code
_entity_poly.pdbx_strand_id
1 'polypeptide(L)'
;MKKIFPFLLAAIVLSACQSKPVVGETVAIEDGSYRNVSAQELNTMMKEKDFVFINVHTPFAGLITDTDLSIPYDEIGVPENLSQLPIDKNAKIVLYCRSGRMSEIAASELVSLGYTNIWNLAGGMVAWEQAGYGIEK
;
A
#
# COMPACT_ATOMS: atom_id res chain seq x y z
N MET A 1 10.05 -20.03 -64.25
CA MET A 1 10.05 -20.65 -62.91
C MET A 1 10.27 -19.56 -61.87
N LYS A 2 9.21 -19.15 -61.20
CA LYS A 2 9.27 -18.13 -60.13
C LYS A 2 9.48 -18.88 -58.81
N LYS A 3 10.64 -18.69 -58.15
CA LYS A 3 10.90 -19.21 -56.83
C LYS A 3 10.19 -18.31 -55.82
N ILE A 4 9.18 -18.86 -55.15
CA ILE A 4 8.50 -18.22 -54.05
C ILE A 4 9.30 -18.52 -52.79
N PHE A 5 9.92 -17.51 -52.19
CA PHE A 5 10.53 -17.61 -50.86
C PHE A 5 9.42 -17.44 -49.82
N PRO A 6 9.21 -18.35 -48.91
CA PRO A 6 8.33 -18.12 -47.80
C PRO A 6 9.01 -17.18 -46.76
N PHE A 7 8.45 -16.01 -46.60
CA PHE A 7 8.82 -15.12 -45.51
C PHE A 7 8.36 -15.75 -44.17
N LEU A 8 9.30 -16.26 -43.40
CA LEU A 8 9.06 -16.80 -42.09
C LEU A 8 8.89 -15.57 -41.14
N LEU A 9 7.66 -15.22 -40.85
CA LEU A 9 7.33 -14.17 -39.86
C LEU A 9 7.61 -14.75 -38.47
N ALA A 10 8.77 -14.47 -37.91
CA ALA A 10 9.06 -14.79 -36.54
C ALA A 10 8.23 -13.88 -35.64
N ALA A 11 7.14 -14.40 -35.08
CA ALA A 11 6.37 -13.74 -34.05
C ALA A 11 7.23 -13.71 -32.76
N ILE A 12 7.80 -12.56 -32.47
CA ILE A 12 8.46 -12.30 -31.18
C ILE A 12 7.33 -12.20 -30.14
N VAL A 13 7.10 -13.27 -29.42
CA VAL A 13 6.23 -13.25 -28.23
C VAL A 13 6.99 -12.51 -27.14
N LEU A 14 6.74 -11.23 -27.00
CA LEU A 14 7.14 -10.47 -25.82
C LEU A 14 6.34 -11.03 -24.62
N SER A 15 6.96 -11.96 -23.90
CA SER A 15 6.47 -12.39 -22.61
C SER A 15 6.63 -11.20 -21.64
N ALA A 16 5.60 -10.39 -21.50
CA ALA A 16 5.53 -9.38 -20.45
C ALA A 16 5.45 -10.14 -19.12
N CYS A 17 6.51 -10.08 -18.31
CA CYS A 17 6.46 -10.50 -16.91
C CYS A 17 5.49 -9.58 -16.16
N GLN A 18 4.21 -9.93 -16.19
CA GLN A 18 3.22 -9.29 -15.31
C GLN A 18 3.41 -9.91 -13.92
N SER A 19 3.92 -9.10 -12.97
CA SER A 19 3.88 -9.47 -11.57
C SER A 19 2.43 -9.65 -11.14
N LYS A 20 2.14 -10.74 -10.41
CA LYS A 20 0.79 -10.97 -9.88
C LYS A 20 0.39 -9.81 -8.97
N PRO A 21 -0.86 -9.32 -9.04
CA PRO A 21 -1.32 -8.27 -8.14
C PRO A 21 -1.24 -8.74 -6.68
N VAL A 22 -0.81 -7.86 -5.79
CA VAL A 22 -0.80 -8.12 -4.35
C VAL A 22 -2.25 -8.08 -3.85
N VAL A 23 -2.67 -9.12 -3.16
CA VAL A 23 -4.02 -9.25 -2.60
C VAL A 23 -4.07 -8.91 -1.13
N GLY A 24 -2.99 -9.16 -0.38
CA GLY A 24 -2.92 -9.00 1.06
C GLY A 24 -3.78 -10.02 1.82
N GLU A 25 -3.77 -9.92 3.14
CA GLU A 25 -4.57 -10.73 4.06
C GLU A 25 -5.72 -9.89 4.60
N THR A 26 -6.95 -10.36 4.44
CA THR A 26 -8.13 -9.65 4.95
C THR A 26 -8.24 -9.80 6.47
N VAL A 27 -8.35 -8.68 7.16
CA VAL A 27 -8.63 -8.60 8.59
C VAL A 27 -10.03 -8.07 8.79
N ALA A 28 -10.93 -8.93 9.27
CA ALA A 28 -12.32 -8.57 9.57
C ALA A 28 -12.40 -7.83 10.90
N ILE A 29 -13.15 -6.74 10.93
CA ILE A 29 -13.50 -5.97 12.12
C ILE A 29 -15.00 -5.75 12.15
N GLU A 30 -15.54 -5.15 13.23
CA GLU A 30 -16.99 -5.00 13.41
C GLU A 30 -17.67 -4.27 12.22
N ASP A 31 -17.07 -3.18 11.73
CA ASP A 31 -17.66 -2.31 10.71
C ASP A 31 -17.21 -2.63 9.27
N GLY A 32 -16.47 -3.69 9.06
CA GLY A 32 -15.96 -4.06 7.74
C GLY A 32 -14.63 -4.81 7.80
N SER A 33 -13.69 -4.42 6.97
CA SER A 33 -12.37 -5.05 6.94
C SER A 33 -11.30 -4.12 6.39
N TYR A 34 -10.05 -4.41 6.73
CA TYR A 34 -8.87 -3.87 6.05
C TYR A 34 -7.96 -5.02 5.62
N ARG A 35 -6.89 -4.72 4.91
CA ARG A 35 -5.94 -5.74 4.44
C ARG A 35 -4.56 -5.50 5.01
N ASN A 36 -3.93 -6.55 5.52
CA ASN A 36 -2.52 -6.55 5.87
C ASN A 36 -1.66 -6.94 4.67
N VAL A 37 -0.55 -6.24 4.50
CA VAL A 37 0.52 -6.62 3.57
C VAL A 37 1.84 -6.75 4.32
N SER A 38 2.70 -7.65 3.83
CA SER A 38 4.08 -7.77 4.30
C SER A 38 4.93 -6.63 3.71
N ALA A 39 6.13 -6.45 4.26
CA ALA A 39 7.10 -5.49 3.72
C ALA A 39 7.45 -5.81 2.25
N GLN A 40 7.62 -7.09 1.90
CA GLN A 40 7.90 -7.51 0.54
C GLN A 40 6.75 -7.22 -0.42
N GLU A 41 5.51 -7.47 0.02
CA GLU A 41 4.32 -7.16 -0.75
C GLU A 41 4.18 -5.65 -0.96
N LEU A 42 4.37 -4.84 0.10
CA LEU A 42 4.36 -3.39 -0.02
C LEU A 42 5.45 -2.89 -0.98
N ASN A 43 6.66 -3.42 -0.89
CA ASN A 43 7.73 -3.06 -1.81
C ASN A 43 7.35 -3.32 -3.27
N THR A 44 6.62 -4.40 -3.54
CA THR A 44 6.08 -4.69 -4.87
C THR A 44 5.03 -3.65 -5.28
N MET A 45 4.12 -3.29 -4.36
CA MET A 45 3.09 -2.26 -4.61
C MET A 45 3.69 -0.88 -4.88
N MET A 46 4.82 -0.54 -4.23
CA MET A 46 5.50 0.75 -4.40
C MET A 46 6.05 0.95 -5.82
N LYS A 47 6.32 -0.11 -6.58
CA LYS A 47 6.84 -0.02 -7.96
C LYS A 47 5.85 0.62 -8.92
N GLU A 48 4.56 0.44 -8.67
CA GLU A 48 3.45 1.04 -9.42
C GLU A 48 2.45 1.66 -8.45
N LYS A 49 2.95 2.56 -7.61
CA LYS A 49 2.18 3.15 -6.50
C LYS A 49 0.89 3.81 -7.00
N ASP A 50 -0.24 3.26 -6.58
CA ASP A 50 -1.60 3.70 -6.89
C ASP A 50 -2.43 4.02 -5.65
N PHE A 51 -1.77 4.41 -4.56
CA PHE A 51 -2.39 4.63 -3.26
C PHE A 51 -1.83 5.87 -2.54
N VAL A 52 -2.59 6.39 -1.59
CA VAL A 52 -2.10 7.36 -0.62
C VAL A 52 -1.40 6.61 0.51
N PHE A 53 -0.16 6.98 0.80
CA PHE A 53 0.70 6.31 1.76
C PHE A 53 0.90 7.18 3.00
N ILE A 54 0.46 6.70 4.15
CA ILE A 54 0.35 7.50 5.38
C ILE A 54 1.11 6.87 6.52
N ASN A 55 2.04 7.65 7.09
CA ASN A 55 2.67 7.35 8.37
C ASN A 55 1.75 7.83 9.50
N VAL A 56 1.30 6.92 10.35
CA VAL A 56 0.45 7.25 11.51
C VAL A 56 1.18 7.09 12.84
N HIS A 57 2.48 6.84 12.80
CA HIS A 57 3.28 6.72 14.02
C HIS A 57 3.51 8.06 14.70
N THR A 58 3.34 8.09 16.00
CA THR A 58 3.65 9.23 16.85
C THR A 58 4.38 8.76 18.12
N PRO A 59 5.42 9.49 18.61
CA PRO A 59 6.10 10.62 17.97
C PRO A 59 6.85 10.22 16.70
N PHE A 60 7.29 11.20 15.91
CA PHE A 60 8.01 10.95 14.64
C PHE A 60 9.25 10.06 14.86
N ALA A 61 9.38 9.00 14.06
CA ALA A 61 10.48 8.04 14.16
C ALA A 61 11.09 7.69 12.79
N GLY A 62 10.84 8.49 11.78
CA GLY A 62 11.29 8.30 10.40
C GLY A 62 10.14 8.04 9.42
N LEU A 63 10.48 7.96 8.15
CA LEU A 63 9.55 7.74 7.05
C LEU A 63 10.05 6.64 6.12
N ILE A 64 9.12 5.89 5.58
CA ILE A 64 9.37 5.08 4.38
C ILE A 64 9.34 6.04 3.18
N THR A 65 10.24 5.85 2.22
CA THR A 65 10.29 6.67 0.99
C THR A 65 8.92 6.70 0.30
N ASP A 66 8.57 7.84 -0.31
CA ASP A 66 7.30 8.07 -0.98
C ASP A 66 6.07 8.12 -0.06
N THR A 67 6.26 8.33 1.24
CA THR A 67 5.16 8.66 2.15
C THR A 67 4.54 9.99 1.75
N ASP A 68 3.22 10.01 1.58
CA ASP A 68 2.47 11.20 1.16
C ASP A 68 2.07 12.09 2.34
N LEU A 69 1.67 11.47 3.45
CA LEU A 69 1.16 12.17 4.63
C LEU A 69 1.71 11.55 5.92
N SER A 70 1.82 12.40 6.94
CA SER A 70 2.07 11.98 8.33
C SER A 70 0.96 12.53 9.20
N ILE A 71 0.12 11.65 9.74
CA ILE A 71 -1.02 12.01 10.57
C ILE A 71 -1.03 11.04 11.75
N PRO A 72 -0.95 11.51 13.02
CA PRO A 72 -1.00 10.63 14.18
C PRO A 72 -2.23 9.71 14.15
N TYR A 73 -2.06 8.46 14.55
CA TYR A 73 -3.13 7.44 14.48
C TYR A 73 -4.39 7.83 15.25
N ASP A 74 -4.25 8.54 16.36
CA ASP A 74 -5.33 9.01 17.23
C ASP A 74 -5.97 10.32 16.76
N GLU A 75 -5.44 10.92 15.71
CA GLU A 75 -5.97 12.14 15.09
C GLU A 75 -6.47 11.93 13.67
N ILE A 76 -6.40 10.70 13.13
CA ILE A 76 -6.75 10.44 11.72
C ILE A 76 -8.22 10.72 11.43
N GLY A 77 -9.10 10.54 12.41
CA GLY A 77 -10.54 10.76 12.28
C GLY A 77 -11.00 12.20 12.47
N VAL A 78 -10.11 13.14 12.84
CA VAL A 78 -10.54 14.53 13.02
C VAL A 78 -10.79 15.21 11.66
N PRO A 79 -11.77 16.14 11.57
CA PRO A 79 -12.18 16.73 10.28
C PRO A 79 -11.05 17.35 9.48
N GLU A 80 -10.12 18.05 10.12
CA GLU A 80 -8.97 18.69 9.48
C GLU A 80 -8.06 17.66 8.78
N ASN A 81 -7.86 16.50 9.39
CA ASN A 81 -7.04 15.43 8.83
C ASN A 81 -7.79 14.63 7.77
N LEU A 82 -9.09 14.39 7.98
CA LEU A 82 -9.94 13.75 6.97
C LEU A 82 -9.98 14.55 5.66
N SER A 83 -9.88 15.86 5.73
CA SER A 83 -9.86 16.73 4.55
C SER A 83 -8.62 16.53 3.67
N GLN A 84 -7.55 15.95 4.21
CA GLN A 84 -6.32 15.62 3.47
C GLN A 84 -6.42 14.28 2.74
N LEU A 85 -7.38 13.44 3.12
CA LEU A 85 -7.60 12.13 2.51
C LEU A 85 -8.40 12.24 1.21
N PRO A 86 -8.34 11.23 0.33
CA PRO A 86 -9.19 11.21 -0.86
C PRO A 86 -10.67 11.35 -0.52
N ILE A 87 -11.41 12.13 -1.31
CA ILE A 87 -12.87 12.28 -1.18
C ILE A 87 -13.55 10.95 -1.49
N ASP A 88 -13.01 10.20 -2.46
CA ASP A 88 -13.50 8.87 -2.80
C ASP A 88 -13.16 7.88 -1.68
N LYS A 89 -14.19 7.39 -1.00
CA LYS A 89 -14.06 6.41 0.08
C LYS A 89 -13.55 5.04 -0.39
N ASN A 90 -13.56 4.77 -1.69
CA ASN A 90 -13.01 3.54 -2.27
C ASN A 90 -11.55 3.68 -2.72
N ALA A 91 -10.98 4.87 -2.61
CA ALA A 91 -9.57 5.10 -2.93
C ALA A 91 -8.67 4.25 -2.01
N LYS A 92 -7.62 3.68 -2.59
CA LYS A 92 -6.66 2.87 -1.85
C LYS A 92 -5.81 3.74 -0.94
N ILE A 93 -5.79 3.42 0.33
CA ILE A 93 -4.97 4.05 1.36
C ILE A 93 -4.15 2.96 2.05
N VAL A 94 -2.84 3.14 2.14
CA VAL A 94 -1.94 2.26 2.87
C VAL A 94 -1.40 3.00 4.09
N LEU A 95 -1.59 2.41 5.26
CA LEU A 95 -1.15 2.95 6.55
C LEU A 95 0.03 2.17 7.09
N TYR A 96 0.90 2.86 7.78
CA TYR A 96 1.95 2.21 8.59
C TYR A 96 2.29 3.01 9.84
N CYS A 97 2.84 2.31 10.80
CA CYS A 97 3.47 2.91 11.97
C CYS A 97 4.82 2.25 12.22
N ARG A 98 5.33 2.24 13.45
CA ARG A 98 6.60 1.61 13.74
C ARG A 98 6.51 0.08 13.82
N SER A 99 5.51 -0.45 14.53
CA SER A 99 5.39 -1.89 14.84
C SER A 99 4.06 -2.52 14.41
N GLY A 100 3.11 -1.73 13.89
CA GLY A 100 1.81 -2.19 13.39
C GLY A 100 0.61 -1.83 14.28
N ARG A 101 0.76 -1.65 15.59
CA ARG A 101 -0.37 -1.42 16.51
C ARG A 101 -1.13 -0.11 16.22
N MET A 102 -0.43 1.01 16.08
CA MET A 102 -1.06 2.31 15.82
C MET A 102 -1.77 2.34 14.47
N SER A 103 -1.16 1.73 13.43
CA SER A 103 -1.76 1.68 12.10
C SER A 103 -2.96 0.76 12.02
N GLU A 104 -3.02 -0.30 12.80
CA GLU A 104 -4.23 -1.14 12.93
C GLU A 104 -5.39 -0.37 13.56
N ILE A 105 -5.12 0.45 14.57
CA ILE A 105 -6.12 1.34 15.19
C ILE A 105 -6.61 2.37 14.17
N ALA A 106 -5.71 3.02 13.45
CA ALA A 106 -6.05 3.98 12.41
C ALA A 106 -6.84 3.34 11.26
N ALA A 107 -6.47 2.12 10.84
CA ALA A 107 -7.18 1.37 9.82
C ALA A 107 -8.63 1.08 10.24
N SER A 108 -8.82 0.64 11.47
CA SER A 108 -10.16 0.38 12.03
C SER A 108 -11.01 1.66 12.10
N GLU A 109 -10.42 2.78 12.48
CA GLU A 109 -11.07 4.09 12.51
C GLU A 109 -11.56 4.51 11.11
N LEU A 110 -10.69 4.42 10.11
CA LEU A 110 -11.06 4.78 8.73
C LEU A 110 -12.14 3.85 8.16
N VAL A 111 -12.08 2.56 8.45
CA VAL A 111 -13.14 1.62 8.05
C VAL A 111 -14.47 2.00 8.70
N SER A 112 -14.50 2.33 9.97
CA SER A 112 -15.69 2.80 10.68
C SER A 112 -16.28 4.09 10.08
N LEU A 113 -15.42 4.91 9.48
CA LEU A 113 -15.81 6.15 8.78
C LEU A 113 -16.26 5.93 7.33
N GLY A 114 -16.33 4.68 6.88
CA GLY A 114 -16.85 4.31 5.57
C GLY A 114 -15.80 4.14 4.46
N TYR A 115 -14.51 4.18 4.80
CA TYR A 115 -13.45 3.87 3.82
C TYR A 115 -13.42 2.37 3.56
N THR A 116 -13.42 1.96 2.29
CA THR A 116 -13.60 0.57 1.89
C THR A 116 -12.34 -0.09 1.32
N ASN A 117 -11.24 0.64 1.21
CA ASN A 117 -10.02 0.13 0.60
C ASN A 117 -8.79 0.52 1.41
N ILE A 118 -8.78 0.10 2.67
CA ILE A 118 -7.74 0.39 3.64
C ILE A 118 -6.79 -0.79 3.75
N TRP A 119 -5.50 -0.48 3.71
CA TRP A 119 -4.41 -1.43 3.81
C TRP A 119 -3.46 -1.03 4.92
N ASN A 120 -2.82 -2.01 5.53
CA ASN A 120 -1.88 -1.82 6.63
C ASN A 120 -0.58 -2.60 6.38
N LEU A 121 0.55 -1.95 6.59
CA LEU A 121 1.84 -2.63 6.61
C LEU A 121 1.99 -3.40 7.93
N ALA A 122 1.86 -4.72 7.86
CA ALA A 122 2.04 -5.59 9.02
C ALA A 122 3.48 -5.47 9.57
N GLY A 123 3.59 -5.23 10.87
CA GLY A 123 4.88 -5.03 11.54
C GLY A 123 5.55 -3.67 11.30
N GLY A 124 4.97 -2.80 10.49
CA GLY A 124 5.38 -1.42 10.29
C GLY A 124 6.82 -1.22 9.83
N MET A 125 7.42 -0.11 10.24
CA MET A 125 8.81 0.22 9.89
C MET A 125 9.82 -0.83 10.37
N VAL A 126 9.55 -1.50 11.50
CA VAL A 126 10.42 -2.58 11.98
C VAL A 126 10.47 -3.73 10.98
N ALA A 127 9.31 -4.20 10.49
CA ALA A 127 9.28 -5.25 9.47
C ALA A 127 9.88 -4.80 8.14
N TRP A 128 9.70 -3.52 7.79
CA TRP A 128 10.30 -2.91 6.60
C TRP A 128 11.83 -2.95 6.65
N GLU A 129 12.42 -2.52 7.76
CA GLU A 129 13.88 -2.57 7.97
C GLU A 129 14.41 -4.01 8.05
N GLN A 130 13.69 -4.93 8.70
CA GLN A 130 14.07 -6.35 8.75
C GLN A 130 14.08 -7.02 7.38
N ALA A 131 13.24 -6.54 6.46
CA ALA A 131 13.23 -6.99 5.08
C ALA A 131 14.38 -6.41 4.24
N GLY A 132 15.21 -5.53 4.82
CA GLY A 132 16.37 -4.91 4.17
C GLY A 132 16.08 -3.58 3.48
N TYR A 133 14.91 -2.98 3.71
CA TYR A 133 14.53 -1.70 3.13
C TYR A 133 14.87 -0.55 4.08
N GLY A 134 15.21 0.62 3.53
CA GLY A 134 15.65 1.79 4.30
C GLY A 134 14.49 2.64 4.83
N ILE A 135 14.80 3.35 5.92
CA ILE A 135 13.94 4.38 6.52
C ILE A 135 14.66 5.73 6.43
N GLU A 136 13.95 6.76 6.02
CA GLU A 136 14.43 8.15 6.06
C GLU A 136 14.21 8.73 7.47
N LYS A 137 15.23 9.40 8.02
CA LYS A 137 15.17 10.03 9.34
C LYS A 137 15.35 11.53 9.26
#